data_cfcaf879a9c48fffb6d9e36aaef3aaca
#
_entry.id   cfcaf879a9c48fffb6d9e36aaef3aaca
#
_cell.length_a   1.000
_cell.length_b   1.000
_cell.length_c   1.000
_cell.angle_alpha   90.00
_cell.angle_beta   90.00
_cell.angle_gamma   90.00
#
_symmetry.space_group_name_H-M   'P 1'
#
loop_
_entity.id
_entity.type
_entity.pdbx_description
1 polymer ?
#
loop_
_entity_poly.entity_id
_entity_poly.type
_entity_poly.pdbx_seq_one_letter_code
_entity_poly.pdbx_strand_id
1 'polypeptide(L)'
;EETFGDSRYKFAQEFVTEPRKGTTIGVSSMNAISSTSKNPARVARFLELLNTDKYLYNLVIYGIEGKHYTKVSDNVIKLIPNSGYDMSTNQWMIGNVYNAYTKDTENPDKYVELKNFDDSATVSAICGFRFVTEPVQAEIAACKAVEKQFETQIALGAIDPTTVIDEYRKNLESSGINKIIEEVQKQINEFLADKNK
;
A
#
# COMPACT_ATOMS: atom_id res chain seq x y z
N GLU A 1 -18.07 3.63 3.82
CA GLU A 1 -19.19 4.05 4.71
C GLU A 1 -19.12 3.38 6.10
N GLU A 2 -18.52 2.21 6.23
CA GLU A 2 -18.49 1.46 7.51
C GLU A 2 -17.37 1.88 8.48
N THR A 3 -16.42 2.71 8.05
CA THR A 3 -15.23 3.04 8.87
C THR A 3 -15.57 3.84 10.13
N PHE A 4 -16.74 4.49 10.20
CA PHE A 4 -17.14 5.33 11.32
C PHE A 4 -18.40 4.84 12.05
N GLY A 5 -18.99 3.72 11.66
CA GLY A 5 -20.11 3.06 12.38
C GLY A 5 -21.39 3.88 12.53
N ASP A 6 -21.50 5.03 11.88
CA ASP A 6 -22.66 5.93 12.00
C ASP A 6 -23.28 6.19 10.63
N SER A 7 -24.43 5.56 10.38
CA SER A 7 -25.20 5.66 9.13
C SER A 7 -25.74 7.07 8.82
N ARG A 8 -25.63 8.02 9.75
CA ARG A 8 -26.03 9.43 9.55
C ARG A 8 -25.05 10.18 8.65
N TYR A 9 -23.79 9.70 8.53
CA TYR A 9 -22.78 10.33 7.72
C TYR A 9 -22.70 9.69 6.33
N LYS A 10 -22.72 10.52 5.31
CA LYS A 10 -22.45 10.13 3.93
C LYS A 10 -21.12 10.74 3.51
N PHE A 11 -20.25 9.92 2.94
CA PHE A 11 -18.96 10.35 2.44
C PHE A 11 -19.01 10.39 0.91
N ALA A 12 -18.46 11.45 0.34
CA ALA A 12 -18.15 11.54 -1.07
C ALA A 12 -16.63 11.54 -1.24
N GLN A 13 -16.13 10.77 -2.17
CA GLN A 13 -14.72 10.73 -2.52
C GLN A 13 -14.59 11.15 -3.98
N GLU A 14 -13.67 12.10 -4.24
CA GLU A 14 -13.32 12.54 -5.58
C GLU A 14 -11.80 12.54 -5.75
N PHE A 15 -11.34 12.10 -6.93
CA PHE A 15 -9.93 12.18 -7.27
C PHE A 15 -9.60 13.57 -7.79
N VAL A 16 -8.69 14.25 -7.12
CA VAL A 16 -8.27 15.62 -7.50
C VAL A 16 -7.10 15.64 -8.50
N THR A 17 -6.54 14.47 -8.79
CA THR A 17 -5.44 14.29 -9.75
C THR A 17 -5.66 13.04 -10.58
N GLU A 18 -5.07 13.00 -11.78
CA GLU A 18 -5.03 11.77 -12.59
C GLU A 18 -4.29 10.64 -11.85
N PRO A 19 -4.77 9.39 -12.00
CA PRO A 19 -4.15 8.24 -11.35
C PRO A 19 -2.73 7.99 -11.89
N ARG A 20 -1.79 7.69 -10.99
CA ARG A 20 -0.38 7.45 -11.32
C ARG A 20 0.18 6.24 -10.60
N LYS A 21 0.93 5.43 -11.33
CA LYS A 21 1.74 4.32 -10.78
C LYS A 21 3.12 4.86 -10.41
N GLY A 22 3.40 4.93 -9.10
CA GLY A 22 4.66 5.45 -8.56
C GLY A 22 5.72 4.37 -8.31
N THR A 23 6.73 4.71 -7.51
CA THR A 23 7.88 3.84 -7.19
C THR A 23 7.52 2.64 -6.31
N THR A 24 6.44 2.74 -5.53
CA THR A 24 6.02 1.72 -4.55
C THR A 24 5.10 0.66 -5.12
N ILE A 25 4.68 0.77 -6.38
CA ILE A 25 3.78 -0.19 -7.00
C ILE A 25 4.39 -1.60 -7.02
N GLY A 26 3.60 -2.58 -6.62
CA GLY A 26 4.01 -3.99 -6.58
C GLY A 26 4.99 -4.38 -5.47
N VAL A 27 5.33 -3.47 -4.55
CA VAL A 27 6.31 -3.72 -3.48
C VAL A 27 5.84 -3.27 -2.08
N SER A 28 4.61 -2.79 -1.95
CA SER A 28 4.03 -2.41 -0.65
C SER A 28 3.75 -3.62 0.24
N SER A 29 3.48 -4.78 -0.35
CA SER A 29 3.35 -6.06 0.36
C SER A 29 4.19 -7.11 -0.34
N MET A 30 5.17 -7.67 0.36
CA MET A 30 6.11 -8.64 -0.20
C MET A 30 6.12 -9.92 0.63
N ASN A 31 6.23 -11.05 -0.05
CA ASN A 31 6.42 -12.36 0.56
C ASN A 31 7.84 -12.84 0.31
N ALA A 32 8.48 -13.41 1.33
CA ALA A 32 9.79 -14.01 1.22
C ALA A 32 9.75 -15.49 1.63
N ILE A 33 10.54 -16.31 0.94
CA ILE A 33 10.74 -17.72 1.29
C ILE A 33 12.01 -17.80 2.13
N SER A 34 11.90 -18.33 3.35
CA SER A 34 13.07 -18.49 4.22
C SER A 34 14.13 -19.38 3.56
N SER A 35 15.40 -19.01 3.69
CA SER A 35 16.54 -19.83 3.26
C SER A 35 16.62 -21.17 3.99
N THR A 36 16.00 -21.30 5.16
CA THR A 36 15.91 -22.54 5.95
C THR A 36 14.71 -23.41 5.58
N SER A 37 13.88 -22.98 4.61
CA SER A 37 12.71 -23.76 4.19
C SER A 37 13.14 -25.10 3.62
N LYS A 38 12.51 -26.19 4.10
CA LYS A 38 12.75 -27.55 3.60
C LYS A 38 12.07 -27.82 2.25
N ASN A 39 11.12 -26.97 1.84
CA ASN A 39 10.33 -27.14 0.62
C ASN A 39 10.08 -25.79 -0.09
N PRO A 40 11.12 -25.06 -0.52
CA PRO A 40 10.93 -23.72 -1.11
C PRO A 40 10.08 -23.74 -2.39
N ALA A 41 10.21 -24.79 -3.21
CA ALA A 41 9.39 -24.96 -4.42
C ALA A 41 7.89 -25.09 -4.11
N ARG A 42 7.53 -25.81 -3.04
CA ARG A 42 6.13 -25.93 -2.60
C ARG A 42 5.58 -24.59 -2.09
N VAL A 43 6.40 -23.83 -1.36
CA VAL A 43 6.03 -22.48 -0.91
C VAL A 43 5.82 -21.55 -2.09
N ALA A 44 6.74 -21.57 -3.07
CA ALA A 44 6.62 -20.79 -4.30
C ALA A 44 5.31 -21.12 -5.05
N ARG A 45 4.98 -22.42 -5.17
CA ARG A 45 3.72 -22.85 -5.80
C ARG A 45 2.49 -22.39 -5.03
N PHE A 46 2.52 -22.40 -3.70
CA PHE A 46 1.43 -21.85 -2.89
C PHE A 46 1.24 -20.33 -3.12
N LEU A 47 2.34 -19.57 -3.15
CA LEU A 47 2.30 -18.14 -3.43
C LEU A 47 1.80 -17.84 -4.86
N GLU A 48 2.21 -18.65 -5.84
CA GLU A 48 1.67 -18.56 -7.20
C GLU A 48 0.16 -18.76 -7.21
N LEU A 49 -0.34 -19.81 -6.56
CA LEU A 49 -1.78 -20.09 -6.48
C LEU A 49 -2.56 -19.00 -5.77
N LEU A 50 -2.01 -18.37 -4.72
CA LEU A 50 -2.65 -17.20 -4.10
C LEU A 50 -2.86 -16.03 -5.07
N ASN A 51 -2.06 -15.96 -6.13
CA ASN A 51 -2.16 -14.91 -7.14
C ASN A 51 -2.98 -15.31 -8.36
N THR A 52 -3.17 -16.62 -8.62
CA THR A 52 -3.77 -17.12 -9.87
C THR A 52 -5.02 -17.96 -9.68
N ASP A 53 -5.24 -18.54 -8.49
CA ASP A 53 -6.36 -19.42 -8.22
C ASP A 53 -7.42 -18.72 -7.35
N LYS A 54 -8.58 -18.46 -7.94
CA LYS A 54 -9.68 -17.77 -7.27
C LYS A 54 -10.21 -18.53 -6.06
N TYR A 55 -10.29 -19.87 -6.13
CA TYR A 55 -10.79 -20.68 -5.02
C TYR A 55 -9.85 -20.60 -3.82
N LEU A 56 -8.55 -20.82 -4.03
CA LEU A 56 -7.56 -20.78 -2.94
C LEU A 56 -7.49 -19.38 -2.33
N TYR A 57 -7.51 -18.32 -3.16
CA TYR A 57 -7.52 -16.95 -2.66
C TYR A 57 -8.70 -16.72 -1.70
N ASN A 58 -9.92 -17.04 -2.13
CA ASN A 58 -11.12 -16.81 -1.33
C ASN A 58 -11.22 -17.75 -0.12
N LEU A 59 -10.67 -18.96 -0.20
CA LEU A 59 -10.53 -19.86 0.95
C LEU A 59 -9.66 -19.23 2.05
N VAL A 60 -8.57 -18.55 1.66
CA VAL A 60 -7.68 -17.85 2.62
C VAL A 60 -8.32 -16.57 3.15
N ILE A 61 -9.07 -15.83 2.32
CA ILE A 61 -9.66 -14.56 2.75
C ILE A 61 -10.96 -14.73 3.52
N TYR A 62 -11.87 -15.55 3.02
CA TYR A 62 -13.23 -15.70 3.56
C TYR A 62 -13.51 -17.05 4.24
N GLY A 63 -12.58 -18.02 4.11
CA GLY A 63 -12.72 -19.35 4.69
C GLY A 63 -13.60 -20.27 3.86
N ILE A 64 -14.45 -21.08 4.54
CA ILE A 64 -15.20 -22.20 3.96
C ILE A 64 -16.64 -21.75 3.67
N GLU A 65 -17.09 -21.95 2.43
CA GLU A 65 -18.48 -21.78 2.03
C GLU A 65 -19.44 -22.64 2.88
N GLY A 66 -20.58 -22.09 3.25
CA GLY A 66 -21.57 -22.72 4.15
C GLY A 66 -21.22 -22.64 5.63
N LYS A 67 -19.95 -22.33 5.98
CA LYS A 67 -19.50 -22.16 7.37
C LYS A 67 -19.20 -20.71 7.73
N HIS A 68 -18.47 -20.00 6.88
CA HIS A 68 -18.03 -18.63 7.13
C HIS A 68 -18.74 -17.62 6.25
N TYR A 69 -19.18 -18.05 5.08
CA TYR A 69 -19.97 -17.24 4.14
C TYR A 69 -20.93 -18.13 3.33
N THR A 70 -21.91 -17.51 2.69
CA THR A 70 -22.77 -18.11 1.67
C THR A 70 -22.64 -17.34 0.36
N LYS A 71 -22.75 -18.01 -0.79
CA LYS A 71 -22.81 -17.35 -2.08
C LYS A 71 -24.18 -16.73 -2.32
N VAL A 72 -24.19 -15.50 -2.79
CA VAL A 72 -25.37 -14.79 -3.29
C VAL A 72 -25.42 -14.89 -4.82
N SER A 73 -24.25 -14.82 -5.46
CA SER A 73 -24.03 -15.07 -6.90
C SER A 73 -22.62 -15.61 -7.11
N ASP A 74 -22.19 -15.78 -8.37
CA ASP A 74 -20.86 -16.32 -8.70
C ASP A 74 -19.71 -15.54 -8.06
N ASN A 75 -19.88 -14.23 -7.90
CA ASN A 75 -18.84 -13.33 -7.40
C ASN A 75 -19.23 -12.57 -6.13
N VAL A 76 -20.46 -12.72 -5.65
CA VAL A 76 -20.97 -12.01 -4.46
C VAL A 76 -21.26 -12.99 -3.35
N ILE A 77 -20.75 -12.69 -2.17
CA ILE A 77 -20.92 -13.49 -0.95
C ILE A 77 -21.58 -12.68 0.17
N LYS A 78 -22.22 -13.39 1.06
CA LYS A 78 -22.72 -12.86 2.33
C LYS A 78 -21.98 -13.55 3.47
N LEU A 79 -21.33 -12.76 4.33
CA LEU A 79 -20.64 -13.28 5.50
C LEU A 79 -21.65 -13.83 6.52
N ILE A 80 -21.30 -14.93 7.17
CA ILE A 80 -22.07 -15.49 8.29
C ILE A 80 -21.59 -14.80 9.58
N PRO A 81 -22.45 -14.04 10.27
CA PRO A 81 -22.07 -13.34 11.49
C PRO A 81 -21.50 -14.30 12.55
N ASN A 82 -20.48 -13.87 13.26
CA ASN A 82 -19.82 -14.64 14.32
C ASN A 82 -19.28 -16.02 13.89
N SER A 83 -18.98 -16.20 12.61
CA SER A 83 -18.43 -17.46 12.07
C SER A 83 -16.99 -17.75 12.52
N GLY A 84 -16.32 -16.77 13.14
CA GLY A 84 -14.97 -16.90 13.70
C GLY A 84 -13.83 -16.76 12.69
N TYR A 85 -14.13 -16.48 11.41
CA TYR A 85 -13.11 -16.28 10.38
C TYR A 85 -13.53 -15.24 9.35
N ASP A 86 -12.74 -14.18 9.24
CA ASP A 86 -12.79 -13.17 8.18
C ASP A 86 -11.45 -12.42 8.09
N MET A 87 -10.77 -12.52 6.96
CA MET A 87 -9.54 -11.78 6.67
C MET A 87 -9.74 -10.65 5.63
N SER A 88 -10.97 -10.29 5.32
CA SER A 88 -11.27 -9.32 4.26
C SER A 88 -10.66 -7.93 4.49
N THR A 89 -10.43 -7.54 5.74
CA THR A 89 -9.73 -6.28 6.08
C THR A 89 -8.25 -6.29 5.71
N ASN A 90 -7.65 -7.48 5.58
CA ASN A 90 -6.23 -7.68 5.30
C ASN A 90 -5.96 -8.18 3.88
N GLN A 91 -6.98 -8.29 3.04
CA GLN A 91 -6.86 -8.86 1.69
C GLN A 91 -5.86 -8.10 0.78
N TRP A 92 -5.63 -6.82 1.04
CA TRP A 92 -4.66 -5.99 0.32
C TRP A 92 -3.20 -6.46 0.48
N MET A 93 -2.91 -7.25 1.54
CA MET A 93 -1.58 -7.81 1.82
C MET A 93 -1.36 -9.20 1.21
N ILE A 94 -2.43 -9.85 0.73
CA ILE A 94 -2.40 -11.29 0.40
C ILE A 94 -2.72 -11.47 -1.08
N GLY A 95 -1.78 -12.04 -1.83
CA GLY A 95 -1.98 -12.47 -3.20
C GLY A 95 -2.57 -11.40 -4.13
N ASN A 96 -3.47 -11.81 -5.02
CA ASN A 96 -4.08 -10.93 -6.01
C ASN A 96 -5.54 -10.61 -5.64
N VAL A 97 -5.80 -9.39 -5.19
CA VAL A 97 -7.12 -8.92 -4.76
C VAL A 97 -8.20 -9.00 -5.85
N TYR A 98 -7.83 -8.98 -7.14
CA TYR A 98 -8.78 -9.15 -8.24
C TYR A 98 -9.42 -10.55 -8.31
N ASN A 99 -8.91 -11.51 -7.55
CA ASN A 99 -9.53 -12.83 -7.35
C ASN A 99 -10.60 -12.83 -6.24
N ALA A 100 -10.73 -11.76 -5.46
CA ALA A 100 -11.65 -11.72 -4.32
C ALA A 100 -13.12 -11.77 -4.75
N TYR A 101 -13.95 -12.40 -3.90
CA TYR A 101 -15.38 -12.18 -3.93
C TYR A 101 -15.71 -10.80 -3.36
N THR A 102 -16.82 -10.22 -3.82
CA THR A 102 -17.38 -8.98 -3.28
C THR A 102 -18.42 -9.33 -2.21
N LYS A 103 -18.47 -8.59 -1.13
CA LYS A 103 -19.53 -8.78 -0.13
C LYS A 103 -20.86 -8.19 -0.62
N ASP A 104 -21.99 -8.74 -0.17
CA ASP A 104 -23.35 -8.28 -0.51
C ASP A 104 -23.65 -6.84 -0.05
N THR A 105 -22.83 -6.31 0.84
CA THR A 105 -22.86 -4.91 1.32
C THR A 105 -22.01 -3.95 0.48
N GLU A 106 -21.24 -4.45 -0.48
CA GLU A 106 -20.31 -3.69 -1.33
C GLU A 106 -20.85 -3.57 -2.77
N ASN A 107 -20.29 -2.65 -3.56
CA ASN A 107 -20.55 -2.58 -4.98
C ASN A 107 -20.09 -3.88 -5.67
N PRO A 108 -20.98 -4.64 -6.35
CA PRO A 108 -20.62 -5.90 -7.00
C PRO A 108 -19.51 -5.75 -8.03
N ASP A 109 -19.38 -4.58 -8.66
CA ASP A 109 -18.37 -4.28 -9.69
C ASP A 109 -17.08 -3.70 -9.12
N LYS A 110 -16.94 -3.64 -7.80
CA LYS A 110 -15.80 -3.04 -7.06
C LYS A 110 -14.43 -3.39 -7.66
N TYR A 111 -14.19 -4.67 -7.95
CA TYR A 111 -12.89 -5.12 -8.45
C TYR A 111 -12.70 -4.88 -9.95
N VAL A 112 -13.80 -4.80 -10.71
CA VAL A 112 -13.77 -4.38 -12.11
C VAL A 112 -13.44 -2.90 -12.20
N GLU A 113 -14.10 -2.08 -11.38
CA GLU A 113 -13.84 -0.64 -11.30
C GLU A 113 -12.40 -0.36 -10.83
N LEU A 114 -11.92 -1.08 -9.79
CA LEU A 114 -10.55 -0.97 -9.31
C LEU A 114 -9.54 -1.32 -10.40
N LYS A 115 -9.79 -2.40 -11.16
CA LYS A 115 -8.92 -2.78 -12.27
C LYS A 115 -8.89 -1.72 -13.36
N ASN A 116 -10.06 -1.20 -13.75
CA ASN A 116 -10.16 -0.14 -14.76
C ASN A 116 -9.41 1.13 -14.31
N PHE A 117 -9.52 1.49 -13.03
CA PHE A 117 -8.77 2.59 -12.44
C PHE A 117 -7.25 2.35 -12.51
N ASP A 118 -6.79 1.16 -12.12
CA ASP A 118 -5.38 0.79 -12.21
C ASP A 118 -4.88 0.81 -13.66
N ASP A 119 -5.66 0.29 -14.60
CA ASP A 119 -5.28 0.24 -16.01
C ASP A 119 -5.24 1.65 -16.65
N SER A 120 -6.04 2.59 -16.17
CA SER A 120 -6.04 3.98 -16.61
C SER A 120 -4.84 4.79 -16.09
N ALA A 121 -4.17 4.29 -15.05
CA ALA A 121 -3.10 5.03 -14.39
C ALA A 121 -1.84 5.15 -15.24
N THR A 122 -1.33 6.37 -15.37
CA THR A 122 -0.03 6.64 -16.04
C THR A 122 1.13 6.10 -15.21
N VAL A 123 2.10 5.49 -15.87
CA VAL A 123 3.30 4.96 -15.21
C VAL A 123 4.32 6.08 -15.05
N SER A 124 4.77 6.34 -13.82
CA SER A 124 5.83 7.30 -13.55
C SER A 124 7.14 6.90 -14.24
N ALA A 125 7.88 7.88 -14.76
CA ALA A 125 9.21 7.63 -15.33
C ALA A 125 10.15 6.91 -14.35
N ILE A 126 10.00 7.17 -13.04
CA ILE A 126 10.78 6.57 -11.97
C ILE A 126 10.11 5.33 -11.35
N CYS A 127 9.09 4.75 -12.00
CA CYS A 127 8.49 3.50 -11.54
C CYS A 127 9.53 2.38 -11.48
N GLY A 128 9.64 1.72 -10.32
CA GLY A 128 10.66 0.72 -10.04
C GLY A 128 11.96 1.26 -9.43
N PHE A 129 12.16 2.57 -9.37
CA PHE A 129 13.31 3.17 -8.68
C PHE A 129 13.29 2.80 -7.19
N ARG A 130 14.49 2.51 -6.65
CA ARG A 130 14.73 2.26 -5.23
C ARG A 130 15.89 3.12 -4.76
N PHE A 131 15.64 3.95 -3.76
CA PHE A 131 16.67 4.77 -3.15
C PHE A 131 17.58 3.91 -2.25
N VAL A 132 18.86 3.89 -2.54
CA VAL A 132 19.92 3.28 -1.73
C VAL A 132 20.37 4.30 -0.70
N THR A 133 20.08 4.05 0.58
CA THR A 133 20.22 5.06 1.66
C THR A 133 21.60 5.11 2.30
N GLU A 134 22.43 4.08 2.09
CA GLU A 134 23.75 3.93 2.71
C GLU A 134 24.66 5.16 2.60
N PRO A 135 24.73 5.87 1.42
CA PRO A 135 25.61 7.03 1.30
C PRO A 135 25.24 8.22 2.18
N VAL A 136 23.98 8.31 2.63
CA VAL A 136 23.42 9.43 3.40
C VAL A 136 22.67 9.00 4.66
N GLN A 137 22.99 7.84 5.19
CA GLN A 137 22.29 7.25 6.32
C GLN A 137 22.37 8.11 7.60
N ALA A 138 23.50 8.77 7.83
CA ALA A 138 23.69 9.66 8.96
C ALA A 138 22.80 10.91 8.87
N GLU A 139 22.73 11.52 7.69
CA GLU A 139 21.89 12.69 7.41
C GLU A 139 20.40 12.33 7.51
N ILE A 140 19.99 11.15 7.01
CA ILE A 140 18.62 10.65 7.18
C ILE A 140 18.26 10.50 8.66
N ALA A 141 19.15 9.94 9.48
CA ALA A 141 18.90 9.79 10.91
C ALA A 141 18.78 11.15 11.62
N ALA A 142 19.65 12.12 11.27
CA ALA A 142 19.61 13.47 11.82
C ALA A 142 18.32 14.22 11.42
N CYS A 143 17.93 14.16 10.14
CA CYS A 143 16.69 14.77 9.67
C CYS A 143 15.44 14.16 10.31
N LYS A 144 15.39 12.84 10.50
CA LYS A 144 14.30 12.16 11.24
C LYS A 144 14.21 12.61 12.69
N ALA A 145 15.33 12.90 13.37
CA ALA A 145 15.31 13.43 14.72
C ALA A 145 14.69 14.84 14.77
N VAL A 146 15.00 15.69 13.78
CA VAL A 146 14.37 17.00 13.62
C VAL A 146 12.87 16.87 13.33
N GLU A 147 12.49 16.03 12.35
CA GLU A 147 11.09 15.77 12.00
C GLU A 147 10.27 15.41 13.25
N LYS A 148 10.77 14.48 14.06
CA LYS A 148 10.09 14.04 15.28
C LYS A 148 9.84 15.16 16.31
N GLN A 149 10.67 16.21 16.33
CA GLN A 149 10.48 17.36 17.22
C GLN A 149 9.26 18.22 16.83
N PHE A 150 9.00 18.35 15.52
CA PHE A 150 7.99 19.25 15.00
C PHE A 150 6.68 18.54 14.59
N GLU A 151 6.78 17.31 14.05
CA GLU A 151 5.68 16.57 13.44
C GLU A 151 4.45 16.48 14.35
N THR A 152 4.61 16.00 15.57
CA THR A 152 3.48 15.78 16.49
C THR A 152 2.77 17.10 16.83
N GLN A 153 3.51 18.16 17.05
CA GLN A 153 2.95 19.45 17.45
C GLN A 153 2.19 20.12 16.29
N ILE A 154 2.76 20.04 15.08
CA ILE A 154 2.13 20.57 13.87
C ILE A 154 0.90 19.74 13.49
N ALA A 155 1.01 18.42 13.46
CA ALA A 155 -0.07 17.50 13.06
C ALA A 155 -1.28 17.56 13.99
N LEU A 156 -1.06 17.79 15.30
CA LEU A 156 -2.13 17.95 16.29
C LEU A 156 -2.66 19.39 16.40
N GLY A 157 -2.13 20.33 15.63
CA GLY A 157 -2.51 21.74 15.73
C GLY A 157 -2.12 22.39 17.06
N ALA A 158 -1.17 21.81 17.81
CA ALA A 158 -0.71 22.34 19.09
C ALA A 158 0.16 23.59 18.93
N ILE A 159 0.69 23.82 17.72
CA ILE A 159 1.50 24.96 17.35
C ILE A 159 1.08 25.45 15.96
N ASP A 160 1.08 26.76 15.77
CA ASP A 160 0.85 27.35 14.45
C ASP A 160 2.05 27.07 13.52
N PRO A 161 1.88 26.35 12.41
CA PRO A 161 2.98 26.04 11.48
C PRO A 161 3.71 27.28 10.97
N THR A 162 3.01 28.40 10.79
CA THR A 162 3.58 29.64 10.28
C THR A 162 4.66 30.22 11.20
N THR A 163 4.60 29.91 12.49
CA THR A 163 5.55 30.40 13.49
C THR A 163 6.83 29.57 13.59
N VAL A 164 6.81 28.33 13.11
CA VAL A 164 7.92 27.36 13.30
C VAL A 164 8.51 26.82 12.01
N ILE A 165 7.87 27.09 10.86
CA ILE A 165 8.30 26.47 9.59
C ILE A 165 9.72 26.88 9.18
N ASP A 166 10.12 28.10 9.46
CA ASP A 166 11.45 28.59 9.10
C ASP A 166 12.53 27.96 10.00
N GLU A 167 12.25 27.79 11.29
CA GLU A 167 13.13 27.07 12.21
C GLU A 167 13.24 25.59 11.80
N TYR A 168 12.13 24.94 11.49
CA TYR A 168 12.09 23.56 11.03
C TYR A 168 12.95 23.37 9.77
N ARG A 169 12.79 24.23 8.77
CA ARG A 169 13.60 24.20 7.55
C ARG A 169 15.09 24.37 7.84
N LYS A 170 15.46 25.35 8.64
CA LYS A 170 16.84 25.60 9.03
C LYS A 170 17.47 24.41 9.75
N ASN A 171 16.70 23.75 10.62
CA ASN A 171 17.15 22.56 11.33
C ASN A 171 17.34 21.37 10.38
N LEU A 172 16.46 21.17 9.39
CA LEU A 172 16.64 20.18 8.33
C LEU A 172 17.88 20.46 7.47
N GLU A 173 18.10 21.71 7.07
CA GLU A 173 19.27 22.11 6.28
C GLU A 173 20.57 21.83 7.04
N SER A 174 20.65 22.23 8.31
CA SER A 174 21.79 21.94 9.16
C SER A 174 22.01 20.46 9.45
N SER A 175 20.95 19.65 9.34
CA SER A 175 20.99 18.18 9.50
C SER A 175 21.31 17.43 8.21
N GLY A 176 21.52 18.15 7.10
CA GLY A 176 22.00 17.59 5.85
C GLY A 176 20.92 17.18 4.84
N ILE A 177 19.70 17.76 4.89
CA ILE A 177 18.63 17.46 3.94
C ILE A 177 19.07 17.67 2.49
N ASN A 178 19.91 18.69 2.22
CA ASN A 178 20.40 18.96 0.87
C ASN A 178 21.28 17.83 0.32
N LYS A 179 22.12 17.22 1.16
CA LYS A 179 22.89 16.03 0.75
C LYS A 179 22.00 14.85 0.38
N ILE A 180 20.92 14.63 1.13
CA ILE A 180 19.95 13.59 0.82
C ILE A 180 19.30 13.85 -0.54
N ILE A 181 18.88 15.10 -0.80
CA ILE A 181 18.25 15.52 -2.07
C ILE A 181 19.23 15.30 -3.24
N GLU A 182 20.49 15.72 -3.10
CA GLU A 182 21.52 15.53 -4.12
C GLU A 182 21.75 14.04 -4.43
N GLU A 183 21.87 13.20 -3.42
CA GLU A 183 22.07 11.76 -3.61
C GLU A 183 20.85 11.08 -4.24
N VAL A 184 19.64 11.44 -3.82
CA VAL A 184 18.40 10.93 -4.45
C VAL A 184 18.36 11.33 -5.93
N GLN A 185 18.66 12.60 -6.25
CA GLN A 185 18.65 13.09 -7.63
C GLN A 185 19.70 12.40 -8.49
N LYS A 186 20.89 12.17 -7.96
CA LYS A 186 21.96 11.42 -8.63
C LYS A 186 21.48 10.00 -8.97
N GLN A 187 20.96 9.25 -7.99
CA GLN A 187 20.51 7.88 -8.20
C GLN A 187 19.30 7.80 -9.16
N ILE A 188 18.39 8.77 -9.14
CA ILE A 188 17.31 8.88 -10.13
C ILE A 188 17.87 9.07 -11.54
N ASN A 189 18.85 9.95 -11.72
CA ASN A 189 19.47 10.19 -13.02
C ASN A 189 20.16 8.92 -13.56
N GLU A 190 20.89 8.20 -12.72
CA GLU A 190 21.51 6.91 -13.04
C GLU A 190 20.47 5.87 -13.45
N PHE A 191 19.39 5.72 -12.66
CA PHE A 191 18.29 4.82 -12.97
C PHE A 191 17.62 5.12 -14.31
N LEU A 192 17.36 6.39 -14.62
CA LEU A 192 16.75 6.80 -15.88
C LEU A 192 17.68 6.59 -17.08
N ALA A 193 18.99 6.78 -16.89
CA ALA A 193 19.99 6.50 -17.92
C ALA A 193 20.06 5.00 -18.26
N ASP A 194 19.95 4.13 -17.27
CA ASP A 194 19.96 2.67 -17.48
C ASP A 194 18.66 2.15 -18.08
N LYS A 195 17.53 2.74 -17.74
CA LYS A 195 16.21 2.38 -18.29
C LYS A 195 16.09 2.69 -19.80
N ASN A 196 16.88 3.62 -20.31
CA ASN A 196 16.87 4.04 -21.71
C ASN A 196 17.89 3.30 -22.59
N LYS A 197 18.63 2.32 -22.05
CA LYS A 197 19.51 1.40 -22.78
C LYS A 197 18.76 0.15 -23.20
#